data_a97473cb0f67795c901f3501843b4d3d
#
_entry.id   a97473cb0f67795c901f3501843b4d3d
#
_cell.length_a   1.000
_cell.length_b   1.000
_cell.length_c   1.000
_cell.angle_alpha   90.00
_cell.angle_beta   90.00
_cell.angle_gamma   90.00
#
_symmetry.space_group_name_H-M   'P 1'
#
loop_
_entity.id
_entity.type
_entity.pdbx_description
1 polymer ?
#
loop_
_entity_poly.entity_id
_entity_poly.type
_entity_poly.pdbx_seq_one_letter_code
_entity_poly.pdbx_strand_id
1 'polypeptide(L)'
;EEDSHKSAYEVTKDLKEGIIHAVEALANEAIYYRKKVLSQEFDETDDNFEAQVKDDCLNIVYRLLFVFYAESRPDLDILPISDSVYQKGYSLEMLRDLEQTPLITDHTKDGYFFHESLHQLFQLMSAGYRESENGNNKSFRIRHIDSPLFDDDKLNQLKGVKFRNVVWQDVICQ
;
A
#
# COMPACT_ATOMS: atom_id res chain seq x y z
N GLU A 1 -27.75 -22.41 -0.74
CA GLU A 1 -27.85 -21.07 -0.08
C GLU A 1 -27.05 -21.05 1.23
N GLU A 2 -27.18 -22.05 2.11
CA GLU A 2 -26.50 -22.10 3.40
C GLU A 2 -24.96 -22.17 3.26
N ASP A 3 -24.44 -22.94 2.30
CA ASP A 3 -23.01 -23.02 2.01
C ASP A 3 -22.45 -21.70 1.44
N SER A 4 -23.24 -20.96 0.66
CA SER A 4 -22.84 -19.65 0.12
C SER A 4 -22.74 -18.58 1.22
N HIS A 5 -23.67 -18.59 2.18
CA HIS A 5 -23.62 -17.67 3.32
C HIS A 5 -22.47 -17.97 4.27
N LYS A 6 -22.16 -19.25 4.49
CA LYS A 6 -21.02 -19.67 5.30
C LYS A 6 -19.70 -19.25 4.67
N SER A 7 -19.54 -19.48 3.37
CA SER A 7 -18.36 -19.06 2.63
C SER A 7 -18.17 -17.53 2.64
N ALA A 8 -19.24 -16.76 2.46
CA ALA A 8 -19.16 -15.29 2.52
C ALA A 8 -18.78 -14.80 3.94
N TYR A 9 -19.27 -15.44 4.97
CA TYR A 9 -18.91 -15.11 6.35
C TYR A 9 -17.45 -15.42 6.66
N GLU A 10 -16.93 -16.57 6.22
CA GLU A 10 -15.52 -16.96 6.39
C GLU A 10 -14.60 -15.98 5.68
N VAL A 11 -14.87 -15.63 4.41
CA VAL A 11 -14.10 -14.63 3.64
C VAL A 11 -14.09 -13.27 4.34
N THR A 12 -15.23 -12.84 4.89
CA THR A 12 -15.32 -11.56 5.60
C THR A 12 -14.50 -11.58 6.89
N LYS A 13 -14.48 -12.72 7.58
CA LYS A 13 -13.70 -12.92 8.80
C LYS A 13 -12.20 -12.87 8.49
N ASP A 14 -11.76 -13.61 7.48
CA ASP A 14 -10.35 -13.67 7.08
C ASP A 14 -9.85 -12.28 6.63
N LEU A 15 -10.65 -11.56 5.86
CA LEU A 15 -10.33 -10.17 5.46
C LEU A 15 -10.18 -9.26 6.69
N LYS A 16 -11.08 -9.37 7.66
CA LYS A 16 -11.01 -8.58 8.89
C LYS A 16 -9.74 -8.89 9.69
N GLU A 17 -9.40 -10.16 9.84
CA GLU A 17 -8.18 -10.58 10.53
C GLU A 17 -6.93 -10.09 9.80
N GLY A 18 -6.89 -10.16 8.46
CA GLY A 18 -5.82 -9.62 7.64
C GLY A 18 -5.65 -8.10 7.78
N ILE A 19 -6.75 -7.34 7.82
CA ILE A 19 -6.70 -5.88 8.04
C ILE A 19 -6.15 -5.57 9.44
N ILE A 20 -6.57 -6.26 10.48
CA ILE A 20 -6.07 -6.06 11.84
C ILE A 20 -4.56 -6.31 11.88
N HIS A 21 -4.11 -7.44 11.35
CA HIS A 21 -2.70 -7.78 11.28
C HIS A 21 -1.88 -6.73 10.53
N ALA A 22 -2.35 -6.30 9.36
CA ALA A 22 -1.69 -5.27 8.56
C ALA A 22 -1.55 -3.94 9.32
N VAL A 23 -2.61 -3.50 10.00
CA VAL A 23 -2.59 -2.28 10.82
C VAL A 23 -1.58 -2.40 11.95
N GLU A 24 -1.54 -3.53 12.66
CA GLU A 24 -0.58 -3.78 13.74
C GLU A 24 0.86 -3.79 13.24
N ALA A 25 1.13 -4.47 12.11
CA ALA A 25 2.46 -4.51 11.51
C ALA A 25 2.95 -3.12 11.09
N LEU A 26 2.10 -2.35 10.41
CA LEU A 26 2.42 -0.98 9.98
C LEU A 26 2.59 -0.03 11.17
N ALA A 27 1.76 -0.12 12.21
CA ALA A 27 1.87 0.72 13.41
C ALA A 27 3.18 0.47 14.16
N ASN A 28 3.52 -0.80 14.37
CA ASN A 28 4.78 -1.17 15.01
C ASN A 28 6.00 -0.66 14.22
N GLU A 29 5.97 -0.78 12.90
CA GLU A 29 7.05 -0.28 12.05
C GLU A 29 7.11 1.25 12.04
N ALA A 30 5.98 1.95 12.04
CA ALA A 30 5.95 3.41 12.13
C ALA A 30 6.62 3.91 13.43
N ILE A 31 6.32 3.28 14.55
CA ILE A 31 6.95 3.57 15.84
C ILE A 31 8.45 3.29 15.78
N TYR A 32 8.85 2.14 15.23
CA TYR A 32 10.25 1.78 15.04
C TYR A 32 10.98 2.83 14.19
N TYR A 33 10.44 3.19 13.04
CA TYR A 33 11.05 4.15 12.12
C TYR A 33 11.20 5.53 12.75
N ARG A 34 10.18 6.02 13.44
CA ARG A 34 10.23 7.32 14.12
C ARG A 34 11.29 7.35 15.23
N LYS A 35 11.39 6.29 16.03
CA LYS A 35 12.37 6.19 17.11
C LYS A 35 13.79 6.00 16.60
N LYS A 36 13.98 5.02 15.70
CA LYS A 36 15.33 4.55 15.33
C LYS A 36 15.93 5.31 14.16
N VAL A 37 15.10 5.73 13.20
CA VAL A 37 15.58 6.41 11.98
C VAL A 37 15.50 7.93 12.14
N LEU A 38 14.35 8.43 12.62
CA LEU A 38 14.12 9.87 12.77
C LEU A 38 14.57 10.42 14.12
N SER A 39 14.94 9.54 15.08
CA SER A 39 15.34 9.92 16.44
C SER A 39 14.30 10.83 17.13
N GLN A 40 13.02 10.57 16.88
CA GLN A 40 11.92 11.32 17.46
C GLN A 40 11.50 10.72 18.80
N GLU A 41 11.33 11.59 19.80
CA GLU A 41 10.69 11.23 21.06
C GLU A 41 9.20 11.60 20.98
N PHE A 42 8.34 10.71 21.43
CA PHE A 42 6.90 10.91 21.53
C PHE A 42 6.34 10.05 22.68
N ASP A 43 5.24 10.51 23.23
CA ASP A 43 4.56 9.80 24.31
C ASP A 43 3.68 8.68 23.71
N GLU A 44 4.13 7.44 23.89
CA GLU A 44 3.38 6.25 23.41
C GLU A 44 2.13 5.95 24.24
N THR A 45 1.96 6.63 25.37
CA THR A 45 0.77 6.50 26.22
C THR A 45 -0.29 7.55 25.90
N ASP A 46 -0.02 8.43 24.93
CA ASP A 46 -1.00 9.41 24.45
C ASP A 46 -2.04 8.73 23.55
N ASP A 47 -3.24 8.55 24.06
CA ASP A 47 -4.38 7.95 23.34
C ASP A 47 -4.66 8.64 21.99
N ASN A 48 -4.41 9.94 21.89
CA ASN A 48 -4.59 10.69 20.64
C ASN A 48 -3.51 10.30 19.61
N PHE A 49 -2.27 10.10 20.04
CA PHE A 49 -1.19 9.63 19.17
C PHE A 49 -1.50 8.22 18.65
N GLU A 50 -1.89 7.30 19.53
CA GLU A 50 -2.27 5.94 19.15
C GLU A 50 -3.42 5.93 18.12
N ALA A 51 -4.47 6.71 18.38
CA ALA A 51 -5.62 6.83 17.48
C ALA A 51 -5.20 7.34 16.09
N GLN A 52 -4.35 8.37 16.03
CA GLN A 52 -3.86 8.93 14.77
C GLN A 52 -2.98 7.93 14.00
N VAL A 53 -2.08 7.20 14.68
CA VAL A 53 -1.26 6.15 14.03
C VAL A 53 -2.16 5.06 13.44
N LYS A 54 -3.17 4.62 14.18
CA LYS A 54 -4.13 3.62 13.74
C LYS A 54 -4.93 4.09 12.52
N ASP A 55 -5.43 5.32 12.54
CA ASP A 55 -6.19 5.88 11.43
C ASP A 55 -5.33 6.01 10.16
N ASP A 56 -4.09 6.45 10.31
CA ASP A 56 -3.14 6.53 9.21
C ASP A 56 -2.81 5.14 8.63
N CYS A 57 -2.59 4.13 9.50
CA CYS A 57 -2.36 2.75 9.06
C CYS A 57 -3.57 2.18 8.32
N LEU A 58 -4.78 2.44 8.81
CA LEU A 58 -6.01 2.06 8.09
C LEU A 58 -6.10 2.74 6.72
N ASN A 59 -5.73 4.01 6.63
CA ASN A 59 -5.67 4.71 5.34
C ASN A 59 -4.74 4.00 4.37
N ILE A 60 -3.53 3.61 4.81
CA ILE A 60 -2.57 2.87 3.98
C ILE A 60 -3.14 1.51 3.53
N VAL A 61 -3.78 0.77 4.43
CA VAL A 61 -4.43 -0.51 4.10
C VAL A 61 -5.54 -0.31 3.06
N TYR A 62 -6.36 0.73 3.20
CA TYR A 62 -7.40 1.04 2.22
C TYR A 62 -6.82 1.44 0.85
N ARG A 63 -5.70 2.15 0.79
CA ARG A 63 -4.97 2.39 -0.47
C ARG A 63 -4.59 1.08 -1.16
N LEU A 64 -4.03 0.13 -0.41
CA LEU A 64 -3.68 -1.19 -0.94
C LEU A 64 -4.90 -1.94 -1.46
N LEU A 65 -5.96 -2.03 -0.65
CA LEU A 65 -7.21 -2.70 -1.05
C LEU A 65 -7.83 -2.07 -2.30
N PHE A 66 -7.76 -0.73 -2.41
CA PHE A 66 -8.23 -0.04 -3.60
C PHE A 66 -7.40 -0.40 -4.83
N VAL A 67 -6.07 -0.46 -4.71
CA VAL A 67 -5.20 -0.84 -5.83
C VAL A 67 -5.44 -2.30 -6.23
N PHE A 68 -5.52 -3.24 -5.28
CA PHE A 68 -5.89 -4.63 -5.57
C PHE A 68 -7.23 -4.73 -6.30
N TYR A 69 -8.23 -3.98 -5.83
CA TYR A 69 -9.53 -3.93 -6.50
C TYR A 69 -9.42 -3.38 -7.92
N ALA A 70 -8.73 -2.26 -8.11
CA ALA A 70 -8.56 -1.65 -9.42
C ALA A 70 -7.79 -2.55 -10.40
N GLU A 71 -6.78 -3.30 -9.94
CA GLU A 71 -6.04 -4.28 -10.74
C GLU A 71 -6.92 -5.49 -11.10
N SER A 72 -7.83 -5.90 -10.23
CA SER A 72 -8.76 -7.01 -10.49
C SER A 72 -9.91 -6.63 -11.43
N ARG A 73 -10.10 -5.35 -11.72
CA ARG A 73 -11.21 -4.81 -12.50
C ARG A 73 -10.73 -3.96 -13.69
N PRO A 74 -10.15 -4.63 -14.71
CA PRO A 74 -9.68 -3.96 -15.93
C PRO A 74 -10.78 -3.18 -16.67
N ASP A 75 -12.03 -3.62 -16.52
CA ASP A 75 -13.20 -3.01 -17.09
C ASP A 75 -13.48 -1.57 -16.60
N LEU A 76 -12.97 -1.22 -15.41
CA LEU A 76 -13.11 0.13 -14.85
C LEU A 76 -12.10 1.14 -15.41
N ASP A 77 -11.06 0.66 -16.12
CA ASP A 77 -10.00 1.51 -16.72
C ASP A 77 -9.42 2.54 -15.72
N ILE A 78 -9.25 2.12 -14.44
CA ILE A 78 -8.65 2.95 -13.39
C ILE A 78 -7.13 2.94 -13.53
N LEU A 79 -6.56 1.73 -13.68
CA LEU A 79 -5.14 1.48 -13.82
C LEU A 79 -4.84 0.86 -15.19
N PRO A 80 -3.72 1.20 -15.83
CA PRO A 80 -3.35 0.68 -17.16
C PRO A 80 -2.76 -0.73 -17.08
N ILE A 81 -3.52 -1.68 -16.55
CA ILE A 81 -3.04 -3.04 -16.26
C ILE A 81 -2.59 -3.84 -17.49
N SER A 82 -3.02 -3.45 -18.69
CA SER A 82 -2.54 -4.04 -19.96
C SER A 82 -1.23 -3.40 -20.45
N ASP A 83 -0.77 -2.32 -19.84
CA ASP A 83 0.47 -1.65 -20.21
C ASP A 83 1.67 -2.32 -19.56
N SER A 84 2.69 -2.61 -20.37
CA SER A 84 3.89 -3.32 -19.90
C SER A 84 4.74 -2.50 -18.92
N VAL A 85 4.68 -1.18 -18.98
CA VAL A 85 5.37 -0.29 -18.04
C VAL A 85 4.72 -0.39 -16.67
N TYR A 86 3.37 -0.36 -16.64
CA TYR A 86 2.63 -0.55 -15.41
C TYR A 86 2.90 -1.93 -14.80
N GLN A 87 2.72 -3.00 -15.59
CA GLN A 87 2.88 -4.38 -15.12
C GLN A 87 4.27 -4.64 -14.50
N LYS A 88 5.33 -4.09 -15.11
CA LYS A 88 6.70 -4.36 -14.69
C LYS A 88 7.25 -3.38 -13.65
N GLY A 89 6.64 -2.20 -13.53
CA GLY A 89 7.18 -1.13 -12.70
C GLY A 89 6.31 -0.71 -11.52
N TYR A 90 5.00 -0.97 -11.57
CA TYR A 90 4.06 -0.38 -10.61
C TYR A 90 3.03 -1.35 -10.05
N SER A 91 2.76 -2.48 -10.71
CA SER A 91 1.68 -3.37 -10.28
C SER A 91 1.96 -4.03 -8.93
N LEU A 92 0.90 -4.23 -8.14
CA LEU A 92 0.99 -5.01 -6.90
C LEU A 92 1.31 -6.48 -7.19
N GLU A 93 0.89 -7.00 -8.33
CA GLU A 93 1.23 -8.36 -8.76
C GLU A 93 2.76 -8.51 -8.93
N MET A 94 3.42 -7.52 -9.53
CA MET A 94 4.89 -7.49 -9.60
C MET A 94 5.53 -7.48 -8.23
N LEU A 95 4.99 -6.71 -7.28
CA LEU A 95 5.48 -6.69 -5.90
C LEU A 95 5.24 -8.03 -5.19
N ARG A 96 4.11 -8.71 -5.45
CA ARG A 96 3.83 -10.05 -4.93
C ARG A 96 4.79 -11.10 -5.50
N ASP A 97 5.15 -11.01 -6.77
CA ASP A 97 6.14 -11.90 -7.38
C ASP A 97 7.53 -11.71 -6.75
N LEU A 98 7.89 -10.46 -6.44
CA LEU A 98 9.13 -10.17 -5.71
C LEU A 98 9.09 -10.67 -4.26
N GLU A 99 7.91 -10.74 -3.66
CA GLU A 99 7.69 -11.31 -2.34
C GLU A 99 8.05 -12.78 -2.26
N GLN A 100 7.76 -13.56 -3.31
CA GLN A 100 8.15 -14.97 -3.41
C GLN A 100 9.68 -15.15 -3.48
N THR A 101 10.41 -14.07 -3.74
CA THR A 101 11.87 -14.08 -3.67
C THR A 101 12.29 -13.91 -2.21
N PRO A 102 12.97 -14.91 -1.59
CA PRO A 102 13.34 -14.81 -0.19
C PRO A 102 14.20 -13.57 0.07
N LEU A 103 13.78 -12.73 1.02
CA LEU A 103 14.61 -11.66 1.54
C LEU A 103 15.71 -12.26 2.43
N ILE A 104 16.82 -12.68 1.79
CA ILE A 104 17.85 -13.52 2.44
C ILE A 104 18.81 -12.70 3.28
N THR A 105 19.09 -11.45 2.89
CA THR A 105 20.06 -10.59 3.57
C THR A 105 19.38 -9.49 4.38
N ASP A 106 20.04 -9.04 5.45
CA ASP A 106 19.54 -7.90 6.24
C ASP A 106 19.37 -6.66 5.37
N HIS A 107 20.25 -6.44 4.41
CA HIS A 107 20.16 -5.34 3.46
C HIS A 107 18.85 -5.41 2.60
N THR A 108 18.43 -6.60 2.19
CA THR A 108 17.18 -6.77 1.43
C THR A 108 15.95 -6.69 2.32
N LYS A 109 16.02 -7.13 3.57
CA LYS A 109 14.93 -7.03 4.55
C LYS A 109 14.69 -5.59 4.98
N ASP A 110 15.76 -4.89 5.31
CA ASP A 110 15.73 -3.53 5.86
C ASP A 110 15.67 -2.43 4.79
N GLY A 111 15.72 -2.80 3.51
CA GLY A 111 15.55 -1.88 2.39
C GLY A 111 14.12 -1.34 2.28
N TYR A 112 13.95 -0.28 1.48
CA TYR A 112 12.68 0.44 1.30
C TYR A 112 12.14 0.35 -0.13
N PHE A 113 12.56 -0.63 -0.91
CA PHE A 113 12.16 -0.74 -2.33
C PHE A 113 10.64 -0.81 -2.51
N PHE A 114 9.96 -1.67 -1.72
CA PHE A 114 8.50 -1.77 -1.80
C PHE A 114 7.81 -0.48 -1.38
N HIS A 115 8.33 0.17 -0.35
CA HIS A 115 7.79 1.45 0.10
C HIS A 115 7.88 2.52 -1.00
N GLU A 116 9.04 2.68 -1.61
CA GLU A 116 9.25 3.68 -2.67
C GLU A 116 8.38 3.40 -3.90
N SER A 117 8.24 2.13 -4.29
CA SER A 117 7.41 1.74 -5.43
C SER A 117 5.93 2.01 -5.17
N LEU A 118 5.41 1.63 -3.98
CA LEU A 118 4.02 1.88 -3.60
C LEU A 118 3.73 3.37 -3.43
N HIS A 119 4.64 4.09 -2.79
CA HIS A 119 4.50 5.53 -2.60
C HIS A 119 4.41 6.26 -3.94
N GLN A 120 5.27 5.91 -4.90
CA GLN A 120 5.21 6.46 -6.23
C GLN A 120 3.89 6.16 -6.94
N LEU A 121 3.37 4.92 -6.84
CA LEU A 121 2.07 4.57 -7.38
C LEU A 121 0.95 5.42 -6.75
N PHE A 122 0.94 5.56 -5.43
CA PHE A 122 -0.07 6.35 -4.72
C PHE A 122 -0.02 7.83 -5.14
N GLN A 123 1.18 8.40 -5.32
CA GLN A 123 1.33 9.76 -5.84
C GLN A 123 0.80 9.92 -7.27
N LEU A 124 1.07 8.93 -8.15
CA LEU A 124 0.54 8.94 -9.51
C LEU A 124 -0.99 8.84 -9.53
N MET A 125 -1.59 8.09 -8.60
CA MET A 125 -3.04 7.99 -8.46
C MET A 125 -3.65 9.29 -7.90
N SER A 126 -2.98 9.92 -6.95
CA SER A 126 -3.41 11.20 -6.37
C SER A 126 -3.35 12.35 -7.40
N ALA A 127 -2.27 12.46 -8.14
CA ALA A 127 -2.06 13.54 -9.10
C ALA A 127 -2.67 13.25 -10.49
N GLY A 128 -2.84 11.97 -10.81
CA GLY A 128 -3.02 11.50 -12.17
C GLY A 128 -1.72 11.58 -12.97
N TYR A 129 -1.60 10.73 -13.97
CA TYR A 129 -0.45 10.75 -14.88
C TYR A 129 -0.89 10.54 -16.32
N ARG A 130 -0.36 11.37 -17.21
CA ARG A 130 -0.53 11.22 -18.65
C ARG A 130 0.80 11.50 -19.32
N GLU A 131 1.35 10.51 -19.99
CA GLU A 131 2.54 10.71 -20.82
C GLU A 131 2.22 11.65 -21.97
N SER A 132 3.13 12.59 -22.26
CA SER A 132 2.98 13.52 -23.39
C SER A 132 3.03 12.76 -24.71
N GLU A 133 2.04 12.95 -25.56
CA GLU A 133 1.94 12.34 -26.88
C GLU A 133 3.03 12.88 -27.83
N ASN A 134 4.24 12.33 -27.74
CA ASN A 134 5.26 12.48 -28.78
C ASN A 134 5.49 11.13 -29.46
N GLY A 135 4.56 10.75 -30.34
CA GLY A 135 4.71 9.58 -31.17
C GLY A 135 3.58 8.54 -31.06
N ASN A 136 3.46 7.67 -32.05
CA ASN A 136 2.39 6.70 -32.33
C ASN A 136 2.19 5.58 -31.28
N ASN A 137 2.64 5.72 -30.04
CA ASN A 137 2.44 4.72 -28.99
C ASN A 137 1.32 5.14 -28.04
N LYS A 138 0.47 4.18 -27.65
CA LYS A 138 -0.52 4.35 -26.59
C LYS A 138 0.21 4.85 -25.34
N SER A 139 -0.04 6.07 -24.95
CA SER A 139 0.60 6.71 -23.80
C SER A 139 0.15 6.04 -22.50
N PHE A 140 1.11 5.68 -21.67
CA PHE A 140 0.88 5.25 -20.28
C PHE A 140 0.05 6.32 -19.55
N ARG A 141 -1.06 5.89 -18.93
CA ARG A 141 -1.99 6.79 -18.27
C ARG A 141 -2.50 6.20 -16.97
N ILE A 142 -2.41 6.97 -15.89
CA ILE A 142 -3.11 6.69 -14.63
C ILE A 142 -4.13 7.81 -14.41
N ARG A 143 -5.38 7.46 -14.17
CA ARG A 143 -6.43 8.45 -13.88
C ARG A 143 -6.18 9.10 -12.52
N HIS A 144 -6.38 10.40 -12.45
CA HIS A 144 -6.49 11.09 -11.18
C HIS A 144 -7.69 10.53 -10.39
N ILE A 145 -7.44 10.18 -9.15
CA ILE A 145 -8.47 9.74 -8.21
C ILE A 145 -8.84 10.94 -7.36
N ASP A 146 -10.00 11.52 -7.60
CA ASP A 146 -10.55 12.63 -6.81
C ASP A 146 -11.05 12.10 -5.45
N SER A 147 -10.11 11.75 -4.60
CA SER A 147 -10.34 11.20 -3.27
C SER A 147 -9.23 11.60 -2.32
N PRO A 148 -9.54 12.00 -1.09
CA PRO A 148 -8.54 12.27 -0.06
C PRO A 148 -7.76 11.01 0.36
N LEU A 149 -8.16 9.82 -0.09
CA LEU A 149 -7.52 8.55 0.26
C LEU A 149 -6.03 8.55 -0.10
N PHE A 150 -5.66 9.08 -1.28
CA PHE A 150 -4.27 9.09 -1.77
C PHE A 150 -3.51 10.38 -1.45
N ASP A 151 -4.11 11.30 -0.70
CA ASP A 151 -3.49 12.56 -0.29
C ASP A 151 -2.61 12.33 0.95
N ASP A 152 -1.30 12.42 0.80
CA ASP A 152 -0.35 12.25 1.91
C ASP A 152 -0.43 13.40 2.94
N ASP A 153 -0.98 14.54 2.58
CA ASP A 153 -1.21 15.64 3.53
C ASP A 153 -2.33 15.34 4.53
N LYS A 154 -3.10 14.29 4.30
CA LYS A 154 -4.12 13.77 5.24
C LYS A 154 -3.54 12.80 6.27
N LEU A 155 -2.32 12.31 6.09
CA LEU A 155 -1.63 11.50 7.09
C LEU A 155 -1.12 12.39 8.23
N ASN A 156 -1.39 11.99 9.46
CA ASN A 156 -0.99 12.75 10.65
C ASN A 156 0.39 12.31 11.15
N GLN A 157 0.53 11.02 11.46
CA GLN A 157 1.71 10.46 12.10
C GLN A 157 2.61 9.68 11.12
N LEU A 158 2.06 9.23 9.99
CA LEU A 158 2.80 8.44 9.00
C LEU A 158 3.41 9.28 7.88
N LYS A 159 3.19 10.58 7.85
CA LYS A 159 3.82 11.47 6.86
C LYS A 159 5.34 11.40 6.96
N GLY A 160 6.00 10.98 5.88
CA GLY A 160 7.46 10.81 5.82
C GLY A 160 8.01 9.56 6.52
N VAL A 161 7.15 8.70 7.06
CA VAL A 161 7.52 7.39 7.59
C VAL A 161 7.68 6.41 6.44
N LYS A 162 8.75 5.60 6.48
CA LYS A 162 9.00 4.54 5.51
C LYS A 162 8.93 3.17 6.18
N PHE A 163 8.35 2.21 5.47
CA PHE A 163 8.22 0.84 5.94
C PHE A 163 9.23 -0.05 5.21
N ARG A 164 9.94 -0.89 5.96
CA ARG A 164 10.93 -1.82 5.41
C ARG A 164 10.29 -2.89 4.53
N ASN A 165 11.08 -3.47 3.64
CA ASN A 165 10.62 -4.51 2.73
C ASN A 165 10.01 -5.70 3.47
N VAL A 166 10.61 -6.12 4.60
CA VAL A 166 10.08 -7.23 5.41
C VAL A 166 8.67 -6.97 5.93
N VAL A 167 8.35 -5.72 6.27
CA VAL A 167 7.01 -5.35 6.75
C VAL A 167 6.00 -5.34 5.61
N TRP A 168 6.37 -4.79 4.47
CA TRP A 168 5.50 -4.83 3.29
C TRP A 168 5.23 -6.25 2.82
N GLN A 169 6.25 -7.12 2.85
CA GLN A 169 6.10 -8.53 2.55
C GLN A 169 5.05 -9.19 3.44
N ASP A 170 5.14 -8.97 4.75
CA ASP A 170 4.18 -9.48 5.72
C ASP A 170 2.76 -8.95 5.49
N VAL A 171 2.60 -7.66 5.17
CA VAL A 171 1.30 -7.02 4.92
C VAL A 171 0.66 -7.45 3.60
N ILE A 172 1.45 -7.65 2.55
CA ILE A 172 0.93 -7.99 1.20
C ILE A 172 0.62 -9.48 1.06
N CYS A 173 1.29 -10.36 1.84
CA CYS A 173 1.10 -11.82 1.84
C CYS A 173 -0.16 -12.30 2.57
N GLN A 174 -0.83 -11.46 3.30
CA GLN A 174 -2.05 -11.78 4.04
C GLN A 174 -3.26 -11.83 3.09
#